data_5868f5cd155328041d1ead6e2ba5e476
#
_entry.id   5868f5cd155328041d1ead6e2ba5e476
#
_cell.length_a   1.000
_cell.length_b   1.000
_cell.length_c   1.000
_cell.angle_alpha   90.00
_cell.angle_beta   90.00
_cell.angle_gamma   90.00
#
_symmetry.space_group_name_H-M   'P 1'
#
loop_
_entity.id
_entity.type
_entity.pdbx_description
1 polymer ?
#
loop_
_entity_poly.entity_id
_entity_poly.type
_entity_poly.pdbx_seq_one_letter_code
_entity_poly.pdbx_strand_id
1 'polypeptide(L)'
;DTIIFNNNVIIGDQAFSAYVIFFAPNNLVCQNNIWLFTSNAMTQVDQNGGNPIIHNNSLTYHYGTPTITALNGTGNLDNQNPFFANIPANNPYWAADNDYNLGASSAGNDAGTDGNDVGIYNGYYDFDMRGYPTELPYLTEMTISNNMVPAGSNLNVNLKVNANKTN
;
A
#
# COMPACT_ATOMS: atom_id res chain seq x y z
N ASP A 1 -20.64 -8.83 11.49
CA ASP A 1 -19.87 -8.79 10.24
C ASP A 1 -18.41 -8.48 10.58
N THR A 2 -17.47 -9.10 9.88
CA THR A 2 -16.03 -8.85 10.02
C THR A 2 -15.60 -7.78 9.03
N ILE A 3 -14.83 -6.79 9.50
CA ILE A 3 -14.19 -5.78 8.67
C ILE A 3 -12.81 -6.32 8.30
N ILE A 4 -12.46 -6.25 7.02
CA ILE A 4 -11.16 -6.68 6.50
C ILE A 4 -10.41 -5.47 5.98
N PHE A 5 -9.13 -5.34 6.38
CA PHE A 5 -8.24 -4.26 5.98
C PHE A 5 -6.91 -4.84 5.49
N ASN A 6 -6.73 -4.92 4.18
CA ASN A 6 -5.65 -5.68 3.56
C ASN A 6 -4.82 -4.88 2.57
N ASN A 7 -3.55 -5.28 2.43
CA ASN A 7 -2.65 -4.83 1.36
C ASN A 7 -2.49 -3.31 1.29
N ASN A 8 -2.22 -2.69 2.42
CA ASN A 8 -2.00 -1.23 2.49
C ASN A 8 -0.59 -0.91 2.98
N VAL A 9 -0.09 0.26 2.61
CA VAL A 9 1.04 0.93 3.25
C VAL A 9 0.52 2.16 3.96
N ILE A 10 0.67 2.20 5.27
CA ILE A 10 0.19 3.28 6.14
C ILE A 10 1.38 3.97 6.79
N ILE A 11 1.48 5.28 6.59
CA ILE A 11 2.55 6.10 7.18
C ILE A 11 1.95 6.98 8.26
N GLY A 12 2.36 6.75 9.51
CA GLY A 12 2.00 7.55 10.66
C GLY A 12 3.11 8.56 10.98
N ASP A 13 2.81 9.86 10.81
CA ASP A 13 3.78 10.95 10.98
C ASP A 13 3.42 11.95 12.09
N GLN A 14 2.35 11.69 12.85
CA GLN A 14 1.86 12.64 13.83
C GLN A 14 2.75 12.73 15.08
N ALA A 15 3.06 13.96 15.46
CA ALA A 15 3.90 14.28 16.62
C ALA A 15 3.13 14.25 17.96
N PHE A 16 1.86 13.87 17.97
CA PHE A 16 1.03 13.90 19.18
C PHE A 16 1.10 12.57 19.94
N SER A 17 1.16 12.64 21.25
CA SER A 17 1.22 11.48 22.12
C SER A 17 -0.05 10.63 22.06
N ALA A 18 0.12 9.31 22.02
CA ALA A 18 -0.93 8.30 22.15
C ALA A 18 -1.85 8.12 20.92
N TYR A 19 -1.37 8.38 19.71
CA TYR A 19 -2.14 8.02 18.53
C TYR A 19 -1.88 6.59 18.09
N VAL A 20 -2.96 5.95 17.76
CA VAL A 20 -3.03 4.64 17.14
C VAL A 20 -3.81 4.76 15.84
N ILE A 21 -3.58 3.86 14.89
CA ILE A 21 -4.34 3.86 13.64
C ILE A 21 -5.79 3.40 13.90
N PHE A 22 -5.94 2.42 14.78
CA PHE A 22 -7.25 1.91 15.15
C PHE A 22 -7.50 2.05 16.65
N PHE A 23 -8.64 2.64 17.00
CA PHE A 23 -9.10 2.76 18.38
C PHE A 23 -10.36 1.92 18.60
N ALA A 24 -10.24 0.89 19.42
CA ALA A 24 -11.35 0.03 19.87
C ALA A 24 -12.34 -0.44 18.78
N PRO A 25 -11.91 -0.84 17.58
CA PRO A 25 -12.82 -1.40 16.59
C PRO A 25 -13.30 -2.79 17.02
N ASN A 26 -14.45 -3.19 16.49
CA ASN A 26 -14.98 -4.54 16.68
C ASN A 26 -14.76 -5.35 15.40
N ASN A 27 -14.32 -6.60 15.54
CA ASN A 27 -14.23 -7.57 14.44
C ASN A 27 -13.38 -7.08 13.24
N LEU A 28 -12.21 -6.47 13.51
CA LEU A 28 -11.28 -6.04 12.49
C LEU A 28 -10.18 -7.08 12.30
N VAL A 29 -9.96 -7.46 11.05
CA VAL A 29 -8.85 -8.31 10.62
C VAL A 29 -8.00 -7.52 9.62
N CYS A 30 -6.71 -7.37 9.91
CA CYS A 30 -5.73 -6.71 9.07
C CYS A 30 -4.80 -7.77 8.49
N GLN A 31 -4.56 -7.76 7.17
CA GLN A 31 -3.68 -8.73 6.52
C GLN A 31 -2.77 -8.05 5.51
N ASN A 32 -1.53 -8.51 5.42
CA ASN A 32 -0.58 -8.07 4.42
C ASN A 32 -0.33 -6.54 4.41
N ASN A 33 -0.47 -5.87 5.55
CA ASN A 33 -0.27 -4.42 5.62
C ASN A 33 1.16 -4.08 6.05
N ILE A 34 1.62 -2.89 5.66
CA ILE A 34 2.87 -2.30 6.15
C ILE A 34 2.51 -1.06 6.97
N TRP A 35 2.94 -1.04 8.23
CA TRP A 35 2.75 0.03 9.18
C TRP A 35 4.07 0.75 9.42
N LEU A 36 4.17 1.98 8.96
CA LEU A 36 5.39 2.79 9.05
C LEU A 36 5.18 3.96 9.99
N PHE A 37 6.04 4.12 10.96
CA PHE A 37 5.99 5.27 11.86
C PHE A 37 7.25 6.11 11.75
N THR A 38 7.06 7.43 11.72
CA THR A 38 8.12 8.42 11.69
C THR A 38 8.15 9.25 12.98
N SER A 39 7.03 9.31 13.68
CA SER A 39 6.91 10.05 14.95
C SER A 39 7.27 9.15 16.13
N ASN A 40 8.21 9.58 16.96
CA ASN A 40 8.62 8.88 18.18
C ASN A 40 7.49 8.71 19.21
N ALA A 41 6.37 9.39 19.02
CA ALA A 41 5.17 9.21 19.86
C ALA A 41 4.32 8.01 19.44
N MET A 42 4.53 7.46 18.24
CA MET A 42 3.76 6.33 17.72
C MET A 42 4.53 5.02 17.93
N THR A 43 4.11 4.25 18.90
CA THR A 43 4.75 2.97 19.26
C THR A 43 3.80 1.77 19.17
N GLN A 44 2.59 1.99 18.72
CA GLN A 44 1.59 0.92 18.54
C GLN A 44 0.65 1.22 17.38
N VAL A 45 0.23 0.18 16.67
CA VAL A 45 -0.70 0.29 15.53
C VAL A 45 -2.13 0.46 16.00
N ASP A 46 -2.50 -0.25 17.05
CA ASP A 46 -3.86 -0.26 17.57
C ASP A 46 -3.92 -0.15 19.10
N GLN A 47 -5.05 0.30 19.57
CA GLN A 47 -5.44 0.20 20.97
C GLN A 47 -6.80 -0.49 21.02
N ASN A 48 -6.81 -1.74 21.42
CA ASN A 48 -8.05 -2.49 21.54
C ASN A 48 -8.79 -2.09 22.84
N GLY A 49 -10.06 -1.79 22.73
CA GLY A 49 -10.97 -1.52 23.86
C GLY A 49 -11.53 -2.79 24.48
N GLY A 50 -10.79 -3.92 24.44
CA GLY A 50 -11.23 -5.22 24.91
C GLY A 50 -11.56 -6.23 23.80
N ASN A 51 -11.65 -5.78 22.54
CA ASN A 51 -11.82 -6.64 21.37
C ASN A 51 -10.52 -6.67 20.58
N PRO A 52 -9.78 -7.78 20.54
CA PRO A 52 -8.50 -7.84 19.87
C PRO A 52 -8.66 -7.64 18.35
N ILE A 53 -7.83 -6.79 17.79
CA ILE A 53 -7.62 -6.72 16.36
C ILE A 53 -6.64 -7.84 15.99
N ILE A 54 -6.93 -8.55 14.92
CA ILE A 54 -6.06 -9.62 14.42
C ILE A 54 -5.26 -9.08 13.24
N HIS A 55 -3.94 -9.17 13.35
CA HIS A 55 -3.02 -8.85 12.27
C HIS A 55 -2.36 -10.14 11.78
N ASN A 56 -2.43 -10.40 10.49
CA ASN A 56 -1.77 -11.55 9.89
C ASN A 56 -0.83 -11.09 8.79
N ASN A 57 0.38 -11.63 8.77
CA ASN A 57 1.37 -11.38 7.73
C ASN A 57 1.58 -9.88 7.45
N SER A 58 1.54 -9.07 8.50
CA SER A 58 1.73 -7.63 8.41
C SER A 58 3.11 -7.24 8.92
N LEU A 59 3.67 -6.16 8.36
CA LEU A 59 5.00 -5.66 8.69
C LEU A 59 4.88 -4.35 9.47
N THR A 60 5.67 -4.21 10.52
CA THR A 60 5.83 -2.93 11.23
C THR A 60 7.25 -2.42 11.11
N TYR A 61 7.41 -1.11 10.97
CA TYR A 61 8.72 -0.47 10.99
C TYR A 61 8.65 0.96 11.50
N HIS A 62 9.63 1.34 12.31
CA HIS A 62 9.81 2.70 12.80
C HIS A 62 11.11 3.30 12.25
N TYR A 63 11.02 4.44 11.58
CA TYR A 63 12.20 5.14 11.04
C TYR A 63 13.09 5.79 12.12
N GLY A 64 12.58 5.96 13.34
CA GLY A 64 13.32 6.48 14.49
C GLY A 64 13.80 5.36 15.42
N THR A 65 14.01 5.73 16.68
CA THR A 65 14.55 4.83 17.71
C THR A 65 13.52 3.95 18.43
N PRO A 66 12.24 4.33 18.60
CA PRO A 66 11.28 3.47 19.29
C PRO A 66 11.00 2.18 18.54
N THR A 67 10.76 1.11 19.27
CA THR A 67 10.17 -0.11 18.70
C THR A 67 8.64 0.00 18.73
N ILE A 68 8.00 -0.58 17.73
CA ILE A 68 6.54 -0.73 17.68
C ILE A 68 6.16 -1.96 18.47
N THR A 69 5.10 -1.85 19.28
CA THR A 69 4.53 -3.00 20.00
C THR A 69 4.16 -4.10 18.99
N ALA A 70 4.54 -5.34 19.29
CA ALA A 70 4.27 -6.49 18.43
C ALA A 70 2.77 -6.63 18.13
N LEU A 71 2.46 -6.93 16.89
CA LEU A 71 1.10 -7.11 16.42
C LEU A 71 0.49 -8.41 16.96
N ASN A 72 -0.79 -8.35 17.32
CA ASN A 72 -1.54 -9.54 17.71
C ASN A 72 -1.97 -10.34 16.49
N GLY A 73 -1.54 -11.59 16.37
CA GLY A 73 -1.90 -12.48 15.24
C GLY A 73 -0.74 -13.39 14.83
N THR A 74 -0.72 -13.77 13.56
CA THR A 74 0.24 -14.75 13.05
C THR A 74 1.00 -14.26 11.82
N GLY A 75 2.25 -14.71 11.66
CA GLY A 75 3.06 -14.39 10.50
C GLY A 75 3.51 -12.93 10.40
N ASN A 76 3.38 -12.15 11.47
CA ASN A 76 3.75 -10.74 11.46
C ASN A 76 5.26 -10.56 11.48
N LEU A 77 5.72 -9.54 10.77
CA LEU A 77 7.12 -9.13 10.63
C LEU A 77 7.35 -7.86 11.46
N ASP A 78 7.36 -8.04 12.79
CA ASP A 78 7.46 -6.92 13.71
C ASP A 78 8.83 -6.25 13.68
N ASN A 79 8.81 -4.91 13.58
CA ASN A 79 10.00 -4.06 13.58
C ASN A 79 11.05 -4.42 12.51
N GLN A 80 10.60 -4.88 11.35
CA GLN A 80 11.45 -5.20 10.22
C GLN A 80 11.45 -4.04 9.22
N ASN A 81 12.66 -3.71 8.69
CA ASN A 81 12.76 -2.70 7.64
C ASN A 81 12.13 -3.24 6.33
N PRO A 82 11.17 -2.55 5.72
CA PRO A 82 10.59 -2.96 4.45
C PRO A 82 11.57 -2.82 3.28
N PHE A 83 12.69 -2.08 3.42
CA PHE A 83 13.67 -1.84 2.36
C PHE A 83 13.00 -1.42 1.05
N PHE A 84 12.13 -0.42 1.09
CA PHE A 84 11.48 0.08 -0.11
C PHE A 84 12.48 0.47 -1.21
N ALA A 85 12.08 0.28 -2.47
CA ALA A 85 12.94 0.46 -3.62
C ALA A 85 13.48 1.90 -3.76
N ASN A 86 12.66 2.90 -3.46
CA ASN A 86 13.10 4.30 -3.48
C ASN A 86 12.30 5.17 -2.51
N ILE A 87 12.75 5.19 -1.25
CA ILE A 87 12.31 6.20 -0.26
C ILE A 87 13.54 6.90 0.29
N PRO A 88 13.62 8.24 0.22
CA PRO A 88 14.73 8.99 0.78
C PRO A 88 14.88 8.72 2.29
N ALA A 89 16.07 8.34 2.74
CA ALA A 89 16.33 7.99 4.14
C ALA A 89 16.09 9.15 5.13
N ASN A 90 16.19 10.39 4.64
CA ASN A 90 15.98 11.61 5.43
C ASN A 90 14.56 12.19 5.29
N ASN A 91 13.72 11.60 4.47
CA ASN A 91 12.34 12.04 4.25
C ASN A 91 11.41 10.84 4.03
N PRO A 92 11.12 10.06 5.07
CA PRO A 92 10.28 8.87 4.98
C PRO A 92 8.78 9.17 4.92
N TYR A 93 8.40 10.43 4.73
CA TYR A 93 7.01 10.85 4.58
C TYR A 93 6.46 10.44 3.21
N TRP A 94 5.14 10.43 3.12
CA TRP A 94 4.51 10.15 1.83
C TRP A 94 4.89 11.21 0.78
N ALA A 95 5.29 10.73 -0.39
CA ALA A 95 5.48 11.57 -1.57
C ALA A 95 5.08 10.76 -2.82
N ALA A 96 4.55 11.47 -3.82
CA ALA A 96 4.10 10.84 -5.07
C ALA A 96 5.25 10.19 -5.87
N ASP A 97 6.47 10.68 -5.67
CA ASP A 97 7.68 10.19 -6.36
C ASP A 97 8.36 9.03 -5.60
N ASN A 98 7.84 8.65 -4.44
CA ASN A 98 8.36 7.51 -3.68
C ASN A 98 7.93 6.21 -4.31
N ASP A 99 8.84 5.24 -4.34
CA ASP A 99 8.56 3.88 -4.76
C ASP A 99 8.45 2.96 -3.54
N TYR A 100 7.22 2.54 -3.25
CA TYR A 100 6.88 1.65 -2.12
C TYR A 100 6.90 0.16 -2.50
N ASN A 101 7.47 -0.21 -3.65
CA ASN A 101 7.81 -1.59 -3.92
C ASN A 101 8.85 -2.07 -2.91
N LEU A 102 8.74 -3.31 -2.47
CA LEU A 102 9.72 -3.92 -1.58
C LEU A 102 11.02 -4.18 -2.34
N GLY A 103 12.13 -3.79 -1.75
CA GLY A 103 13.45 -4.14 -2.28
C GLY A 103 13.79 -5.62 -2.02
N ALA A 104 14.76 -6.15 -2.75
CA ALA A 104 15.13 -7.57 -2.69
C ALA A 104 15.55 -8.07 -1.29
N SER A 105 15.93 -7.17 -0.38
CA SER A 105 16.32 -7.52 1.00
C SER A 105 15.17 -7.47 2.00
N SER A 106 13.95 -7.15 1.54
CA SER A 106 12.80 -7.06 2.42
C SER A 106 12.36 -8.44 2.90
N ALA A 107 12.09 -8.57 4.21
CA ALA A 107 11.43 -9.75 4.75
C ALA A 107 9.94 -9.84 4.34
N GLY A 108 9.39 -8.77 3.77
CA GLY A 108 8.00 -8.71 3.30
C GLY A 108 7.77 -9.34 1.92
N ASN A 109 8.85 -9.67 1.19
CA ASN A 109 8.74 -10.34 -0.10
C ASN A 109 8.17 -11.75 0.11
N ASP A 110 7.16 -12.12 -0.68
CA ASP A 110 6.47 -13.42 -0.64
C ASP A 110 5.92 -13.78 0.77
N ALA A 111 5.77 -12.80 1.65
CA ALA A 111 5.38 -13.02 3.05
C ALA A 111 3.88 -12.83 3.32
N GLY A 112 3.10 -12.46 2.32
CA GLY A 112 1.65 -12.28 2.45
C GLY A 112 0.89 -13.58 2.69
N THR A 113 -0.35 -13.46 3.14
CA THR A 113 -1.24 -14.63 3.37
C THR A 113 -1.55 -15.41 2.10
N ASP A 114 -1.34 -14.80 0.96
CA ASP A 114 -1.53 -15.34 -0.40
C ASP A 114 -0.21 -15.79 -1.05
N GLY A 115 0.91 -15.67 -0.34
CA GLY A 115 2.24 -16.01 -0.83
C GLY A 115 2.86 -14.94 -1.75
N ASN A 116 2.27 -13.76 -1.80
CA ASN A 116 2.80 -12.59 -2.51
C ASN A 116 3.43 -11.60 -1.51
N ASP A 117 3.87 -10.44 -2.02
CA ASP A 117 4.46 -9.40 -1.17
C ASP A 117 3.42 -8.78 -0.22
N VAL A 118 3.87 -8.35 0.95
CA VAL A 118 3.03 -7.52 1.82
C VAL A 118 3.04 -6.07 1.33
N GLY A 119 1.95 -5.34 1.57
CA GLY A 119 1.79 -3.94 1.15
C GLY A 119 0.92 -3.79 -0.10
N ILE A 120 1.12 -2.68 -0.81
CA ILE A 120 0.23 -2.27 -1.92
C ILE A 120 0.66 -2.81 -3.29
N TYR A 121 1.88 -3.30 -3.44
CA TYR A 121 2.41 -3.80 -4.71
C TYR A 121 2.65 -5.30 -4.68
N ASN A 122 2.62 -5.92 -5.86
CA ASN A 122 2.90 -7.35 -6.08
C ASN A 122 1.99 -8.30 -5.28
N GLY A 123 0.88 -7.80 -4.73
CA GLY A 123 -0.15 -8.61 -4.10
C GLY A 123 -1.17 -9.14 -5.12
N TYR A 124 -2.15 -9.91 -4.64
CA TYR A 124 -3.23 -10.42 -5.50
C TYR A 124 -4.00 -9.31 -6.23
N TYR A 125 -4.18 -8.15 -5.57
CA TYR A 125 -4.73 -6.93 -6.15
C TYR A 125 -3.62 -5.90 -6.21
N ASP A 126 -2.89 -5.87 -7.31
CA ASP A 126 -1.78 -4.95 -7.49
C ASP A 126 -2.29 -3.50 -7.61
N PHE A 127 -1.61 -2.59 -6.91
CA PHE A 127 -1.98 -1.19 -6.87
C PHE A 127 -1.41 -0.44 -8.07
N ASP A 128 -2.25 0.38 -8.71
CA ASP A 128 -1.84 1.30 -9.74
C ASP A 128 -2.08 2.75 -9.29
N MET A 129 -1.05 3.58 -9.31
CA MET A 129 -1.13 5.02 -8.97
C MET A 129 -2.18 5.78 -9.79
N ARG A 130 -2.60 5.24 -10.92
CA ARG A 130 -3.66 5.78 -11.75
C ARG A 130 -5.06 5.54 -11.17
N GLY A 131 -5.18 4.73 -10.14
CA GLY A 131 -6.41 4.50 -9.39
C GLY A 131 -7.40 3.53 -10.04
N TYR A 132 -6.95 2.65 -10.93
CA TYR A 132 -7.77 1.57 -11.49
C TYR A 132 -6.99 0.25 -11.55
N PRO A 133 -7.69 -0.90 -11.56
CA PRO A 133 -7.06 -2.20 -11.62
C PRO A 133 -6.15 -2.37 -12.84
N THR A 134 -4.98 -2.96 -12.63
CA THR A 134 -3.97 -3.16 -13.67
C THR A 134 -4.45 -4.09 -14.80
N GLU A 135 -5.40 -4.98 -14.50
CA GLU A 135 -5.97 -5.92 -15.48
C GLU A 135 -6.95 -5.25 -16.45
N LEU A 136 -7.49 -4.08 -16.08
CA LEU A 136 -8.39 -3.37 -16.97
C LEU A 136 -7.63 -2.71 -18.11
N PRO A 137 -8.16 -2.79 -19.34
CA PRO A 137 -7.59 -2.06 -20.45
C PRO A 137 -7.57 -0.56 -20.17
N TYR A 138 -6.46 0.09 -20.46
CA TYR A 138 -6.30 1.52 -20.32
C TYR A 138 -5.73 2.17 -21.58
N LEU A 139 -6.16 3.41 -21.81
CA LEU A 139 -5.75 4.19 -22.96
C LEU A 139 -4.32 4.71 -22.74
N THR A 140 -3.38 4.33 -23.61
CA THR A 140 -1.99 4.81 -23.58
C THR A 140 -1.73 5.95 -24.54
N GLU A 141 -2.50 6.02 -25.63
CA GLU A 141 -2.34 7.05 -26.65
C GLU A 141 -3.67 7.30 -27.34
N MET A 142 -3.98 8.56 -27.58
CA MET A 142 -5.07 8.99 -28.45
C MET A 142 -4.52 10.01 -29.44
N THR A 143 -4.59 9.69 -30.74
CA THR A 143 -4.16 10.58 -31.79
C THR A 143 -5.34 10.95 -32.66
N ILE A 144 -5.59 12.24 -32.83
CA ILE A 144 -6.56 12.79 -33.76
C ILE A 144 -5.81 13.28 -35.00
N SER A 145 -6.00 12.61 -36.13
CA SER A 145 -5.26 12.89 -37.36
C SER A 145 -5.61 14.22 -38.02
N ASN A 146 -6.80 14.75 -37.75
CA ASN A 146 -7.27 16.01 -38.34
C ASN A 146 -7.74 16.95 -37.21
N ASN A 147 -7.19 18.13 -37.14
CA ASN A 147 -7.62 19.18 -36.22
C ASN A 147 -8.84 20.00 -36.76
N MET A 148 -9.20 19.84 -38.02
CA MET A 148 -10.40 20.38 -38.59
C MET A 148 -11.10 19.32 -39.44
N VAL A 149 -12.41 19.13 -39.20
CA VAL A 149 -13.23 18.17 -39.93
C VAL A 149 -14.37 18.95 -40.61
N PRO A 150 -14.47 18.95 -41.95
CA PRO A 150 -15.61 19.57 -42.65
C PRO A 150 -16.94 18.91 -42.24
N ALA A 151 -18.00 19.69 -42.31
CA ALA A 151 -19.34 19.16 -42.00
C ALA A 151 -19.66 17.95 -42.87
N GLY A 152 -20.10 16.85 -42.28
CA GLY A 152 -20.41 15.60 -42.97
C GLY A 152 -19.18 14.67 -43.23
N SER A 153 -17.97 15.03 -42.79
CA SER A 153 -16.78 14.20 -42.90
C SER A 153 -16.52 13.44 -41.60
N ASN A 154 -15.73 12.36 -41.67
CA ASN A 154 -15.37 11.54 -40.52
C ASN A 154 -14.17 12.14 -39.79
N LEU A 155 -14.21 12.09 -38.45
CA LEU A 155 -13.06 12.31 -37.59
C LEU A 155 -12.31 10.99 -37.42
N ASN A 156 -11.03 10.96 -37.82
CA ASN A 156 -10.19 9.80 -37.62
C ASN A 156 -9.47 9.88 -36.25
N VAL A 157 -9.81 8.95 -35.37
CA VAL A 157 -9.21 8.82 -34.04
C VAL A 157 -8.52 7.46 -33.96
N ASN A 158 -7.22 7.48 -33.66
CA ASN A 158 -6.47 6.28 -33.33
C ASN A 158 -6.32 6.17 -31.82
N LEU A 159 -6.67 5.01 -31.29
CA LEU A 159 -6.55 4.70 -29.88
C LEU A 159 -5.54 3.56 -29.70
N LYS A 160 -4.61 3.75 -28.77
CA LYS A 160 -3.73 2.69 -28.31
C LYS A 160 -4.15 2.30 -26.90
N VAL A 161 -4.43 1.03 -26.71
CA VAL A 161 -4.90 0.47 -25.47
C VAL A 161 -3.95 -0.63 -25.03
N ASN A 162 -3.51 -0.62 -23.80
CA ASN A 162 -2.79 -1.72 -23.16
C ASN A 162 -3.67 -2.38 -22.12
N ALA A 163 -3.49 -3.68 -21.93
CA ALA A 163 -4.01 -4.43 -20.81
C ALA A 163 -2.88 -5.34 -20.31
N ASN A 164 -2.62 -5.32 -19.03
CA ASN A 164 -1.73 -6.27 -18.41
C ASN A 164 -2.50 -7.58 -18.26
N LYS A 165 -2.11 -8.59 -19.02
CA LYS A 165 -2.65 -9.92 -18.83
C LYS A 165 -1.75 -10.64 -17.85
N THR A 166 -2.20 -10.81 -16.62
CA THR A 166 -1.62 -11.79 -15.72
C THR A 166 -2.01 -13.19 -16.23
N ASN A 167 -1.02 -13.99 -16.56
CA ASN A 167 -1.22 -15.40 -16.89
C ASN A 167 -1.26 -16.22 -15.61
#